data_a29d4f4d933067060b496e160427f33e
#
_entry.id   a29d4f4d933067060b496e160427f33e
#
_cell.length_a   1.000
_cell.length_b   1.000
_cell.length_c   1.000
_cell.angle_alpha   90.00
_cell.angle_beta   90.00
_cell.angle_gamma   90.00
#
_symmetry.space_group_name_H-M   'P 1'
#
loop_
_entity.id
_entity.type
_entity.pdbx_description
1 polymer ?
#
loop_
_entity_poly.entity_id
_entity_poly.type
_entity_poly.pdbx_seq_one_letter_code
_entity_poly.pdbx_strand_id
1 'polypeptide(L)'
;MTIYRGTFLDTPDNPFTGGTLRVDADAGLLVRDGVILARGAFGDVRRAHPAEDIVDLSGGLVLPGFVDTHVHFPQIRAVGGLGLPLLEWLDRYALPEEARMADVGYAAGVAAEFVRGLAAAGTTSALVFGAHYADAVDVLFSAASEVGLRITSGLVVSDRLLREDLLTTPVRAYTESLALAQRWHGVGRNRYAVTPRFSLSCTDDLLAACRRVLDEVPGSLFTSHVNENEAEIATVADLFGGSDYVSTYDKHGLVDRRSVLAHNVHPTDVDLKVLGETGAAVAHCPTSNAALGSGLFPLSRHLQYGVRVALGSDVGAGTGFSLLKEGLQAYFCQQLIGDQGFSLNSAHLLYLATAAGADALGLPEVGDLSVGKRFDAQLLRPADGSPLAVGVEHADDAEEALARIFTLGTSADVHAVWIDGELLHR
;
A
#
# COMPACT_ATOMS: atom_id res chain seq x y z
N MET A 1 1.06 30.07 -6.58
CA MET A 1 1.17 28.93 -7.52
C MET A 1 2.66 28.65 -7.72
N THR A 2 3.02 27.41 -8.02
CA THR A 2 4.42 27.01 -8.20
C THR A 2 4.53 26.18 -9.47
N ILE A 3 5.56 26.44 -10.28
CA ILE A 3 5.93 25.60 -11.41
C ILE A 3 7.06 24.67 -10.95
N TYR A 4 6.81 23.38 -10.92
CA TYR A 4 7.84 22.36 -10.73
C TYR A 4 8.43 22.01 -12.08
N ARG A 5 9.75 22.17 -12.25
CA ARG A 5 10.47 21.81 -13.47
C ARG A 5 11.26 20.53 -13.25
N GLY A 6 11.16 19.56 -14.16
CA GLY A 6 11.91 18.30 -14.04
C GLY A 6 11.61 17.32 -15.15
N THR A 7 12.06 16.08 -14.96
CA THR A 7 11.66 14.92 -15.76
C THR A 7 10.62 14.12 -14.96
N PHE A 8 9.41 14.02 -15.49
CA PHE A 8 8.27 13.38 -14.84
C PHE A 8 7.93 12.07 -15.51
N LEU A 9 7.82 11.01 -14.71
CA LEU A 9 7.44 9.67 -15.14
C LEU A 9 6.23 9.20 -14.36
N ASP A 10 5.21 8.73 -15.05
CA ASP A 10 4.03 8.13 -14.44
C ASP A 10 3.30 7.17 -15.39
N THR A 11 2.32 6.45 -14.87
CA THR A 11 1.51 5.46 -15.61
C THR A 11 0.02 5.76 -15.39
N PRO A 12 -0.53 6.79 -16.08
CA PRO A 12 -1.95 7.15 -15.92
C PRO A 12 -2.90 6.07 -16.42
N ASP A 13 -2.46 5.28 -17.41
CA ASP A 13 -3.22 4.18 -17.99
C ASP A 13 -2.60 2.83 -17.56
N ASN A 14 -3.46 1.81 -17.41
CA ASN A 14 -3.05 0.49 -16.95
C ASN A 14 -2.17 -0.25 -17.97
N PRO A 15 -0.89 -0.52 -17.67
CA PRO A 15 0.02 -1.22 -18.60
C PRO A 15 -0.37 -2.69 -18.84
N PHE A 16 -1.11 -3.34 -17.95
CA PHE A 16 -1.63 -4.69 -18.16
C PHE A 16 -2.70 -4.76 -19.26
N THR A 17 -3.27 -3.62 -19.65
CA THR A 17 -4.30 -3.50 -20.69
C THR A 17 -3.90 -2.61 -21.86
N GLY A 18 -2.59 -2.34 -22.01
CA GLY A 18 -2.04 -1.59 -23.15
C GLY A 18 -1.63 -0.15 -22.83
N GLY A 19 -1.72 0.29 -21.58
CA GLY A 19 -1.12 1.54 -21.13
C GLY A 19 0.41 1.49 -21.21
N THR A 20 1.05 2.66 -21.21
CA THR A 20 2.51 2.79 -21.30
C THR A 20 3.03 3.78 -20.25
N LEU A 21 4.33 3.74 -20.02
CA LEU A 21 5.03 4.78 -19.26
C LEU A 21 4.88 6.12 -19.99
N ARG A 22 4.38 7.14 -19.29
CA ARG A 22 4.40 8.52 -19.76
C ARG A 22 5.66 9.19 -19.24
N VAL A 23 6.42 9.81 -20.15
CA VAL A 23 7.66 10.48 -19.86
C VAL A 23 7.62 11.91 -20.43
N ASP A 24 7.82 12.90 -19.59
CA ASP A 24 7.98 14.30 -19.99
C ASP A 24 9.33 14.82 -19.49
N ALA A 25 10.32 14.87 -20.37
CA ALA A 25 11.63 15.43 -20.09
C ALA A 25 11.60 16.96 -20.16
N ASP A 26 12.32 17.65 -19.25
CA ASP A 26 12.35 19.11 -19.11
C ASP A 26 10.94 19.74 -19.18
N ALA A 27 10.04 19.16 -18.43
CA ALA A 27 8.65 19.61 -18.36
C ALA A 27 8.41 20.53 -17.17
N GLY A 28 7.28 21.24 -17.21
CA GLY A 28 6.75 22.04 -16.12
C GLY A 28 5.38 21.53 -15.68
N LEU A 29 5.21 21.36 -14.37
CA LEU A 29 3.91 21.15 -13.75
C LEU A 29 3.53 22.40 -12.97
N LEU A 30 2.43 23.06 -13.35
CA LEU A 30 1.88 24.18 -12.58
C LEU A 30 0.97 23.62 -11.48
N VAL A 31 1.30 23.91 -10.23
CA VAL A 31 0.53 23.47 -9.06
C VAL A 31 -0.03 24.66 -8.29
N ARG A 32 -1.31 24.58 -7.92
CA ARG A 32 -1.97 25.54 -7.03
C ARG A 32 -2.88 24.79 -6.06
N ASP A 33 -2.78 25.13 -4.79
CA ASP A 33 -3.58 24.52 -3.72
C ASP A 33 -3.52 22.98 -3.75
N GLY A 34 -2.33 22.45 -4.07
CA GLY A 34 -2.07 21.03 -4.19
C GLY A 34 -2.55 20.36 -5.47
N VAL A 35 -3.19 21.07 -6.40
CA VAL A 35 -3.75 20.51 -7.65
C VAL A 35 -2.85 20.87 -8.84
N ILE A 36 -2.56 19.91 -9.71
CA ILE A 36 -1.86 20.10 -10.97
C ILE A 36 -2.82 20.74 -11.95
N LEU A 37 -2.54 22.00 -12.35
CA LEU A 37 -3.40 22.78 -13.26
C LEU A 37 -2.93 22.73 -14.71
N ALA A 38 -1.63 22.56 -14.94
CA ALA A 38 -1.06 22.42 -16.27
C ALA A 38 0.15 21.50 -16.23
N ARG A 39 0.41 20.81 -17.34
CA ARG A 39 1.56 19.93 -17.56
C ARG A 39 1.98 20.05 -19.02
N GLY A 40 3.27 20.17 -19.28
CA GLY A 40 3.82 20.28 -20.64
C GLY A 40 5.28 20.72 -20.66
N ALA A 41 5.82 20.99 -21.84
CA ALA A 41 7.20 21.51 -21.96
C ALA A 41 7.40 22.72 -21.05
N PHE A 42 8.50 22.74 -20.27
CA PHE A 42 8.75 23.79 -19.28
C PHE A 42 8.67 25.20 -19.87
N GLY A 43 9.26 25.42 -21.08
CA GLY A 43 9.25 26.72 -21.74
C GLY A 43 7.84 27.24 -22.05
N ASP A 44 6.88 26.35 -22.37
CA ASP A 44 5.49 26.71 -22.67
C ASP A 44 4.72 27.05 -21.40
N VAL A 45 4.86 26.21 -20.36
CA VAL A 45 4.23 26.45 -19.05
C VAL A 45 4.75 27.75 -18.46
N ARG A 46 6.05 27.98 -18.49
CA ARG A 46 6.69 29.23 -18.00
C ARG A 46 6.23 30.47 -18.77
N ARG A 47 6.07 30.36 -20.07
CA ARG A 47 5.61 31.50 -20.93
C ARG A 47 4.14 31.84 -20.63
N ALA A 48 3.32 30.82 -20.38
CA ALA A 48 1.92 30.99 -20.01
C ALA A 48 1.75 31.57 -18.58
N HIS A 49 2.69 31.29 -17.70
CA HIS A 49 2.66 31.65 -16.27
C HIS A 49 3.96 32.33 -15.81
N PRO A 50 4.27 33.53 -16.35
CA PRO A 50 5.59 34.18 -16.15
C PRO A 50 5.83 34.71 -14.73
N ALA A 51 4.78 34.89 -13.92
CA ALA A 51 4.90 35.45 -12.57
C ALA A 51 5.05 34.38 -11.48
N GLU A 52 4.94 33.09 -11.83
CA GLU A 52 4.92 32.03 -10.81
C GLU A 52 6.33 31.63 -10.38
N ASP A 53 6.45 31.23 -9.12
CA ASP A 53 7.71 30.71 -8.59
C ASP A 53 8.08 29.37 -9.27
N ILE A 54 9.38 29.13 -9.39
CA ILE A 54 9.91 27.90 -9.99
C ILE A 54 10.65 27.10 -8.92
N VAL A 55 10.30 25.81 -8.80
CA VAL A 55 11.07 24.81 -8.07
C VAL A 55 11.74 23.90 -9.10
N ASP A 56 13.07 23.97 -9.19
CA ASP A 56 13.86 23.17 -10.13
C ASP A 56 14.20 21.81 -9.52
N LEU A 57 13.65 20.75 -10.11
CA LEU A 57 13.86 19.35 -9.75
C LEU A 57 14.79 18.62 -10.74
N SER A 58 15.50 19.35 -11.57
CA SER A 58 16.48 18.80 -12.53
C SER A 58 17.55 17.97 -11.81
N GLY A 59 18.12 16.99 -12.49
CA GLY A 59 19.14 16.08 -11.94
C GLY A 59 18.54 14.91 -11.13
N GLY A 60 17.23 14.68 -11.25
CA GLY A 60 16.53 13.52 -10.72
C GLY A 60 15.29 13.18 -11.54
N LEU A 61 14.60 12.11 -11.17
CA LEU A 61 13.34 11.70 -11.76
C LEU A 61 12.21 11.93 -10.76
N VAL A 62 11.13 12.56 -11.22
CA VAL A 62 9.93 12.81 -10.40
C VAL A 62 8.88 11.75 -10.74
N LEU A 63 8.50 10.99 -9.74
CA LEU A 63 7.45 9.97 -9.81
C LEU A 63 6.25 10.41 -8.98
N PRO A 64 5.04 9.84 -9.21
CA PRO A 64 3.96 9.92 -8.23
C PRO A 64 4.42 9.38 -6.88
N GLY A 65 3.85 9.88 -5.79
CA GLY A 65 4.03 9.27 -4.48
C GLY A 65 3.54 7.83 -4.49
N PHE A 66 4.25 6.95 -3.81
CA PHE A 66 3.87 5.55 -3.71
C PHE A 66 2.58 5.39 -2.89
N VAL A 67 1.82 4.35 -3.23
CA VAL A 67 0.59 3.95 -2.55
C VAL A 67 0.76 2.53 -2.04
N ASP A 68 1.00 2.39 -0.73
CA ASP A 68 1.18 1.10 -0.06
C ASP A 68 -0.18 0.53 0.33
N THR A 69 -0.57 -0.59 -0.29
CA THR A 69 -1.91 -1.15 -0.10
C THR A 69 -2.02 -2.15 1.05
N HIS A 70 -0.91 -2.43 1.74
CA HIS A 70 -0.90 -3.27 2.94
C HIS A 70 0.39 -3.09 3.74
N VAL A 71 0.26 -2.60 4.96
CA VAL A 71 1.40 -2.37 5.87
C VAL A 71 0.94 -2.38 7.33
N HIS A 72 1.74 -2.92 8.25
CA HIS A 72 1.40 -3.04 9.67
C HIS A 72 2.12 -2.00 10.53
N PHE A 73 1.37 -1.06 11.09
CA PHE A 73 1.92 -0.05 12.00
C PHE A 73 2.59 -0.64 13.25
N PRO A 74 2.00 -1.64 13.96
CA PRO A 74 2.60 -2.13 15.19
C PRO A 74 3.89 -2.95 14.99
N GLN A 75 4.16 -3.42 13.76
CA GLN A 75 5.15 -4.47 13.50
C GLN A 75 6.50 -3.93 13.00
N ILE A 76 6.71 -2.60 12.94
CA ILE A 76 7.98 -2.03 12.41
C ILE A 76 9.23 -2.53 13.14
N ARG A 77 9.08 -2.93 14.41
CA ARG A 77 10.17 -3.47 15.23
C ARG A 77 10.31 -5.00 15.16
N ALA A 78 9.38 -5.67 14.44
CA ALA A 78 9.46 -7.10 14.12
C ALA A 78 10.23 -7.40 12.84
N VAL A 79 10.55 -6.38 12.04
CA VAL A 79 11.31 -6.52 10.79
C VAL A 79 12.62 -7.25 11.02
N GLY A 80 12.91 -8.24 10.17
CA GLY A 80 14.13 -9.06 10.28
C GLY A 80 13.96 -10.35 11.07
N GLY A 81 12.77 -10.69 11.53
CA GLY A 81 12.45 -12.00 12.11
C GLY A 81 12.44 -13.11 11.06
N LEU A 82 13.60 -13.45 10.49
CA LEU A 82 13.73 -14.41 9.39
C LEU A 82 13.75 -15.87 9.87
N GLY A 83 13.44 -16.79 8.94
CA GLY A 83 13.63 -18.23 9.11
C GLY A 83 12.46 -18.96 9.75
N LEU A 84 11.28 -18.34 9.85
CA LEU A 84 10.08 -18.94 10.41
C LEU A 84 8.94 -18.90 9.40
N PRO A 85 8.07 -19.93 9.37
CA PRO A 85 6.81 -19.87 8.66
C PRO A 85 5.82 -18.93 9.38
N LEU A 86 4.76 -18.50 8.66
CA LEU A 86 3.81 -17.48 9.11
C LEU A 86 3.37 -17.64 10.57
N LEU A 87 2.77 -18.77 10.94
CA LEU A 87 2.16 -18.92 12.27
C LEU A 87 3.16 -18.86 13.42
N GLU A 88 4.37 -19.42 13.22
CA GLU A 88 5.46 -19.34 14.19
C GLU A 88 6.04 -17.92 14.27
N TRP A 89 6.14 -17.23 13.12
CA TRP A 89 6.61 -15.84 13.07
C TRP A 89 5.63 -14.91 13.78
N LEU A 90 4.32 -15.11 13.58
CA LEU A 90 3.28 -14.36 14.30
C LEU A 90 3.45 -14.49 15.81
N ASP A 91 3.53 -15.72 16.32
CA ASP A 91 3.65 -15.98 17.76
C ASP A 91 4.92 -15.39 18.37
N ARG A 92 6.04 -15.47 17.65
CA ARG A 92 7.35 -15.10 18.18
C ARG A 92 7.67 -13.61 18.05
N TYR A 93 7.25 -12.95 16.95
CA TYR A 93 7.65 -11.58 16.63
C TYR A 93 6.47 -10.60 16.56
N ALA A 94 5.44 -10.89 15.76
CA ALA A 94 4.39 -9.93 15.49
C ALA A 94 3.45 -9.70 16.68
N LEU A 95 2.83 -10.77 17.20
CA LEU A 95 1.85 -10.67 18.26
C LEU A 95 2.41 -10.10 19.59
N PRO A 96 3.66 -10.36 19.99
CA PRO A 96 4.26 -9.66 21.13
C PRO A 96 4.39 -8.16 20.92
N GLU A 97 4.76 -7.69 19.72
CA GLU A 97 4.86 -6.26 19.43
C GLU A 97 3.45 -5.61 19.36
N GLU A 98 2.48 -6.30 18.78
CA GLU A 98 1.08 -5.85 18.77
C GLU A 98 0.50 -5.70 20.17
N ALA A 99 0.81 -6.63 21.08
CA ALA A 99 0.37 -6.56 22.47
C ALA A 99 0.95 -5.34 23.23
N ARG A 100 2.15 -4.90 22.87
CA ARG A 100 2.78 -3.70 23.46
C ARG A 100 2.03 -2.39 23.13
N MET A 101 1.20 -2.39 22.08
CA MET A 101 0.36 -1.25 21.71
C MET A 101 -0.70 -0.91 22.79
N ALA A 102 -0.91 -1.77 23.78
CA ALA A 102 -1.71 -1.44 24.97
C ALA A 102 -1.15 -0.23 25.74
N ASP A 103 0.17 -0.02 25.70
CA ASP A 103 0.81 1.20 26.22
C ASP A 103 0.74 2.30 25.16
N VAL A 104 -0.10 3.30 25.41
CA VAL A 104 -0.31 4.43 24.49
C VAL A 104 0.96 5.24 24.25
N GLY A 105 1.84 5.38 25.26
CA GLY A 105 3.13 6.04 25.11
C GLY A 105 4.07 5.28 24.17
N TYR A 106 4.09 3.95 24.29
CA TYR A 106 4.81 3.10 23.35
C TYR A 106 4.25 3.20 21.93
N ALA A 107 2.92 3.11 21.80
CA ALA A 107 2.23 3.24 20.52
C ALA A 107 2.52 4.59 19.84
N ALA A 108 2.59 5.69 20.61
CA ALA A 108 2.93 7.02 20.09
C ALA A 108 4.36 7.07 19.50
N GLY A 109 5.33 6.45 20.18
CA GLY A 109 6.70 6.33 19.67
C GLY A 109 6.76 5.55 18.36
N VAL A 110 6.08 4.39 18.30
CA VAL A 110 6.01 3.54 17.10
C VAL A 110 5.27 4.25 15.96
N ALA A 111 4.16 4.95 16.23
CA ALA A 111 3.43 5.71 15.23
C ALA A 111 4.30 6.80 14.58
N ALA A 112 5.05 7.55 15.40
CA ALA A 112 5.97 8.57 14.90
C ALA A 112 7.12 8.00 14.06
N GLU A 113 7.66 6.83 14.42
CA GLU A 113 8.65 6.10 13.61
C GLU A 113 8.05 5.61 12.29
N PHE A 114 6.84 5.04 12.35
CA PHE A 114 6.12 4.47 11.22
C PHE A 114 5.80 5.52 10.15
N VAL A 115 5.17 6.63 10.51
CA VAL A 115 4.79 7.67 9.53
C VAL A 115 6.01 8.33 8.89
N ARG A 116 7.11 8.51 9.64
CA ARG A 116 8.38 8.97 9.08
C ARG A 116 9.00 7.94 8.14
N GLY A 117 8.91 6.65 8.47
CA GLY A 117 9.39 5.56 7.62
C GLY A 117 8.69 5.52 6.27
N LEU A 118 7.36 5.64 6.25
CA LEU A 118 6.55 5.74 5.02
C LEU A 118 7.00 6.94 4.17
N ALA A 119 7.06 8.13 4.76
CA ALA A 119 7.46 9.36 4.07
C ALA A 119 8.87 9.25 3.48
N ALA A 120 9.84 8.76 4.25
CA ALA A 120 11.22 8.58 3.80
C ALA A 120 11.37 7.55 2.69
N ALA A 121 10.42 6.63 2.54
CA ALA A 121 10.38 5.65 1.45
C ALA A 121 9.60 6.12 0.21
N GLY A 122 9.11 7.37 0.19
CA GLY A 122 8.35 7.93 -0.93
C GLY A 122 6.86 7.60 -0.92
N THR A 123 6.35 6.96 0.15
CA THR A 123 4.95 6.59 0.29
C THR A 123 4.14 7.80 0.77
N THR A 124 3.13 8.19 0.00
CA THR A 124 2.23 9.32 0.30
C THR A 124 0.86 8.88 0.77
N SER A 125 0.46 7.66 0.41
CA SER A 125 -0.82 7.05 0.78
C SER A 125 -0.61 5.61 1.23
N ALA A 126 -1.30 5.17 2.31
CA ALA A 126 -1.20 3.78 2.75
C ALA A 126 -2.51 3.25 3.32
N LEU A 127 -2.76 1.94 3.08
CA LEU A 127 -3.76 1.15 3.80
C LEU A 127 -3.05 0.37 4.90
N VAL A 128 -3.31 0.78 6.13
CA VAL A 128 -2.55 0.37 7.30
C VAL A 128 -3.38 -0.57 8.17
N PHE A 129 -2.87 -1.76 8.41
CA PHE A 129 -3.32 -2.56 9.54
C PHE A 129 -2.96 -1.79 10.82
N GLY A 130 -3.98 -1.37 11.55
CA GLY A 130 -3.84 -0.60 12.79
C GLY A 130 -3.37 -1.46 13.96
N ALA A 131 -4.02 -1.32 15.11
CA ALA A 131 -3.72 -2.10 16.29
C ALA A 131 -5.00 -2.72 16.86
N HIS A 132 -4.85 -3.68 17.78
CA HIS A 132 -5.97 -4.29 18.54
C HIS A 132 -6.52 -3.37 19.65
N TYR A 133 -5.91 -2.19 19.85
CA TYR A 133 -6.29 -1.22 20.88
C TYR A 133 -6.71 0.08 20.22
N ALA A 134 -7.92 0.55 20.54
CA ALA A 134 -8.50 1.74 19.93
C ALA A 134 -7.64 2.99 20.14
N ASP A 135 -7.07 3.17 21.34
CA ASP A 135 -6.20 4.31 21.66
C ASP A 135 -4.91 4.32 20.82
N ALA A 136 -4.36 3.16 20.48
CA ALA A 136 -3.20 3.07 19.60
C ALA A 136 -3.54 3.45 18.15
N VAL A 137 -4.74 3.08 17.66
CA VAL A 137 -5.22 3.51 16.34
C VAL A 137 -5.48 5.01 16.31
N ASP A 138 -6.02 5.57 17.39
CA ASP A 138 -6.21 7.03 17.57
C ASP A 138 -4.89 7.79 17.46
N VAL A 139 -3.86 7.28 18.11
CA VAL A 139 -2.49 7.83 18.06
C VAL A 139 -1.90 7.75 16.64
N LEU A 140 -2.11 6.65 15.92
CA LEU A 140 -1.66 6.51 14.53
C LEU A 140 -2.29 7.61 13.64
N PHE A 141 -3.61 7.79 13.72
CA PHE A 141 -4.29 8.81 12.93
C PHE A 141 -3.83 10.22 13.28
N SER A 142 -3.57 10.49 14.57
CA SER A 142 -3.02 11.76 15.03
C SER A 142 -1.64 12.02 14.41
N ALA A 143 -0.72 11.05 14.52
CA ALA A 143 0.62 11.15 13.94
C ALA A 143 0.61 11.32 12.42
N ALA A 144 -0.30 10.61 11.73
CA ALA A 144 -0.48 10.74 10.29
C ALA A 144 -0.98 12.13 9.88
N SER A 145 -1.90 12.71 10.68
CA SER A 145 -2.42 14.05 10.45
C SER A 145 -1.36 15.13 10.66
N GLU A 146 -0.51 14.99 11.67
CA GLU A 146 0.61 15.92 11.95
C GLU A 146 1.62 15.93 10.80
N VAL A 147 1.94 14.77 10.23
CA VAL A 147 2.87 14.63 9.10
C VAL A 147 2.19 14.99 7.78
N GLY A 148 0.87 14.80 7.66
CA GLY A 148 0.10 15.08 6.45
C GLY A 148 -0.07 13.91 5.50
N LEU A 149 0.24 12.67 5.92
CA LEU A 149 0.05 11.45 5.10
C LEU A 149 -1.43 11.13 4.87
N ARG A 150 -1.73 10.47 3.73
CA ARG A 150 -3.06 9.89 3.46
C ARG A 150 -3.12 8.49 4.04
N ILE A 151 -3.68 8.36 5.24
CA ILE A 151 -3.78 7.06 5.92
C ILE A 151 -5.22 6.57 5.93
N THR A 152 -5.40 5.34 5.43
CA THR A 152 -6.61 4.54 5.64
C THR A 152 -6.26 3.45 6.63
N SER A 153 -6.94 3.38 7.78
CA SER A 153 -6.63 2.42 8.85
C SER A 153 -7.86 2.10 9.69
N GLY A 154 -7.76 1.14 10.58
CA GLY A 154 -8.84 0.78 11.50
C GLY A 154 -8.40 -0.09 12.65
N LEU A 155 -9.34 -0.37 13.56
CA LEU A 155 -9.15 -1.29 14.66
C LEU A 155 -9.00 -2.72 14.13
N VAL A 156 -7.88 -3.36 14.44
CA VAL A 156 -7.70 -4.79 14.16
C VAL A 156 -8.51 -5.60 15.17
N VAL A 157 -9.33 -6.52 14.68
CA VAL A 157 -10.22 -7.30 15.52
C VAL A 157 -10.04 -8.80 15.32
N SER A 158 -10.06 -9.54 16.45
CA SER A 158 -9.99 -11.01 16.52
C SER A 158 -10.75 -11.48 17.75
N ASP A 159 -11.45 -12.60 17.69
CA ASP A 159 -12.22 -13.15 18.82
C ASP A 159 -11.94 -14.63 19.10
N ARG A 160 -10.96 -15.22 18.39
CA ARG A 160 -10.51 -16.61 18.62
C ARG A 160 -9.05 -16.81 18.17
N LEU A 161 -8.43 -17.90 18.62
CA LEU A 161 -7.13 -18.44 18.15
C LEU A 161 -6.01 -17.40 18.09
N LEU A 162 -5.99 -16.49 19.04
CA LEU A 162 -4.97 -15.47 19.19
C LEU A 162 -4.59 -15.35 20.67
N ARG A 163 -3.55 -14.57 21.00
CA ARG A 163 -3.22 -14.22 22.39
C ARG A 163 -4.44 -13.61 23.08
N GLU A 164 -4.66 -13.95 24.34
CA GLU A 164 -5.83 -13.49 25.10
C GLU A 164 -5.91 -11.96 25.19
N ASP A 165 -4.77 -11.29 25.32
CA ASP A 165 -4.66 -9.83 25.42
C ASP A 165 -4.97 -9.08 24.09
N LEU A 166 -5.04 -9.80 22.97
CA LEU A 166 -5.42 -9.25 21.66
C LEU A 166 -6.87 -9.63 21.24
N LEU A 167 -7.57 -10.41 22.07
CA LEU A 167 -8.93 -10.82 21.75
C LEU A 167 -9.95 -9.76 22.14
N THR A 168 -11.01 -9.68 21.36
CA THR A 168 -12.17 -8.83 21.60
C THR A 168 -13.46 -9.64 21.53
N THR A 169 -14.60 -9.00 21.64
CA THR A 169 -15.91 -9.59 21.37
C THR A 169 -16.57 -8.89 20.19
N PRO A 170 -17.52 -9.54 19.47
CA PRO A 170 -18.23 -8.89 18.36
C PRO A 170 -18.89 -7.56 18.73
N VAL A 171 -19.44 -7.46 19.94
CA VAL A 171 -20.06 -6.22 20.44
C VAL A 171 -19.02 -5.12 20.66
N ARG A 172 -17.91 -5.45 21.32
CA ARG A 172 -16.83 -4.49 21.59
C ARG A 172 -16.15 -4.05 20.28
N ALA A 173 -15.86 -5.00 19.37
CA ALA A 173 -15.30 -4.73 18.06
C ALA A 173 -16.16 -3.75 17.28
N TYR A 174 -17.48 -3.97 17.22
CA TYR A 174 -18.41 -3.04 16.57
C TYR A 174 -18.38 -1.66 17.20
N THR A 175 -18.50 -1.57 18.53
CA THR A 175 -18.61 -0.29 19.24
C THR A 175 -17.35 0.56 19.10
N GLU A 176 -16.17 -0.05 19.31
CA GLU A 176 -14.89 0.65 19.21
C GLU A 176 -14.54 1.02 17.75
N SER A 177 -14.82 0.13 16.79
CA SER A 177 -14.63 0.43 15.36
C SER A 177 -15.50 1.58 14.90
N LEU A 178 -16.78 1.60 15.30
CA LEU A 178 -17.70 2.69 14.93
C LEU A 178 -17.26 4.02 15.55
N ALA A 179 -16.84 4.01 16.82
CA ALA A 179 -16.36 5.23 17.50
C ALA A 179 -15.11 5.80 16.82
N LEU A 180 -14.13 4.97 16.45
CA LEU A 180 -12.94 5.39 15.70
C LEU A 180 -13.30 5.92 14.31
N ALA A 181 -14.20 5.22 13.60
CA ALA A 181 -14.65 5.65 12.29
C ALA A 181 -15.35 7.01 12.35
N GLN A 182 -16.24 7.24 13.31
CA GLN A 182 -16.90 8.53 13.52
C GLN A 182 -15.91 9.66 13.85
N ARG A 183 -14.80 9.34 14.52
CA ARG A 183 -13.78 10.32 14.86
C ARG A 183 -12.88 10.67 13.68
N TRP A 184 -12.50 9.69 12.85
CA TRP A 184 -11.39 9.85 11.91
C TRP A 184 -11.76 9.73 10.43
N HIS A 185 -12.87 9.05 10.07
CA HIS A 185 -13.23 8.90 8.68
C HIS A 185 -13.61 10.22 8.03
N GLY A 186 -12.84 10.62 6.99
CA GLY A 186 -13.03 11.89 6.30
C GLY A 186 -12.45 13.11 7.04
N VAL A 187 -11.69 12.93 8.12
CA VAL A 187 -11.00 14.03 8.81
C VAL A 187 -9.63 14.24 8.19
N GLY A 188 -9.41 15.40 7.58
CA GLY A 188 -8.20 15.68 6.81
C GLY A 188 -8.03 14.68 5.67
N ARG A 189 -6.91 13.92 5.69
CA ARG A 189 -6.60 12.89 4.71
C ARG A 189 -6.82 11.47 5.26
N ASN A 190 -7.42 11.34 6.45
CA ASN A 190 -7.65 10.05 7.10
C ASN A 190 -8.95 9.40 6.63
N ARG A 191 -8.91 8.07 6.49
CA ARG A 191 -10.08 7.24 6.16
C ARG A 191 -10.09 6.00 7.05
N TYR A 192 -11.28 5.49 7.33
CA TYR A 192 -11.43 4.27 8.12
C TYR A 192 -11.47 3.03 7.24
N ALA A 193 -10.85 1.93 7.70
CA ALA A 193 -10.98 0.60 7.14
C ALA A 193 -11.43 -0.38 8.23
N VAL A 194 -12.41 -1.20 7.92
CA VAL A 194 -12.82 -2.33 8.76
C VAL A 194 -11.79 -3.44 8.59
N THR A 195 -11.18 -3.88 9.71
CA THR A 195 -9.94 -4.66 9.68
C THR A 195 -10.04 -5.91 10.57
N PRO A 196 -10.87 -6.93 10.24
CA PRO A 196 -10.69 -8.24 10.86
C PRO A 196 -9.31 -8.78 10.45
N ARG A 197 -8.56 -9.34 11.42
CA ARG A 197 -7.17 -9.71 11.15
C ARG A 197 -7.06 -10.74 10.03
N PHE A 198 -7.79 -11.84 10.13
CA PHE A 198 -7.94 -12.91 9.13
C PHE A 198 -9.03 -13.89 9.59
N SER A 199 -9.57 -14.69 8.68
CA SER A 199 -10.66 -15.63 9.01
C SER A 199 -10.27 -16.66 10.08
N LEU A 200 -8.99 -17.02 10.19
CA LEU A 200 -8.50 -17.92 11.23
C LEU A 200 -8.84 -17.40 12.64
N SER A 201 -8.71 -16.10 12.88
CA SER A 201 -8.92 -15.50 14.20
C SER A 201 -10.27 -14.81 14.36
N CYS A 202 -11.21 -14.97 13.40
CA CYS A 202 -12.50 -14.32 13.42
C CYS A 202 -13.63 -15.35 13.33
N THR A 203 -14.63 -15.25 14.23
CA THR A 203 -15.87 -16.01 14.12
C THR A 203 -16.83 -15.36 13.11
N ASP A 204 -17.87 -16.10 12.70
CA ASP A 204 -18.95 -15.55 11.88
C ASP A 204 -19.65 -14.35 12.54
N ASP A 205 -19.82 -14.37 13.85
CA ASP A 205 -20.43 -13.26 14.60
C ASP A 205 -19.54 -12.00 14.55
N LEU A 206 -18.21 -12.15 14.62
CA LEU A 206 -17.29 -11.03 14.49
C LEU A 206 -17.29 -10.48 13.06
N LEU A 207 -17.29 -11.33 12.03
CA LEU A 207 -17.39 -10.91 10.64
C LEU A 207 -18.72 -10.20 10.34
N ALA A 208 -19.83 -10.67 10.92
CA ALA A 208 -21.11 -9.97 10.85
C ALA A 208 -21.07 -8.59 11.54
N ALA A 209 -20.38 -8.47 12.67
CA ALA A 209 -20.16 -7.17 13.32
C ALA A 209 -19.33 -6.21 12.44
N CYS A 210 -18.29 -6.72 11.74
CA CYS A 210 -17.52 -5.98 10.76
C CYS A 210 -18.40 -5.46 9.61
N ARG A 211 -19.31 -6.30 9.10
CA ARG A 211 -20.25 -5.87 8.05
C ARG A 211 -21.12 -4.71 8.50
N ARG A 212 -21.64 -4.75 9.73
CA ARG A 212 -22.45 -3.65 10.28
C ARG A 212 -21.68 -2.32 10.31
N VAL A 213 -20.39 -2.33 10.67
CA VAL A 213 -19.56 -1.11 10.62
C VAL A 213 -19.46 -0.58 9.20
N LEU A 214 -19.23 -1.44 8.20
CA LEU A 214 -19.20 -1.04 6.79
C LEU A 214 -20.50 -0.39 6.31
N ASP A 215 -21.65 -0.90 6.78
CA ASP A 215 -22.97 -0.38 6.42
C ASP A 215 -23.21 1.01 7.04
N GLU A 216 -22.68 1.25 8.25
CA GLU A 216 -22.89 2.50 8.98
C GLU A 216 -21.85 3.58 8.68
N VAL A 217 -20.75 3.22 8.00
CA VAL A 217 -19.66 4.16 7.63
C VAL A 217 -19.47 4.19 6.11
N PRO A 218 -20.30 4.94 5.37
CA PRO A 218 -20.22 5.02 3.92
C PRO A 218 -18.84 5.50 3.46
N GLY A 219 -18.24 4.79 2.50
CA GLY A 219 -16.90 5.11 1.97
C GLY A 219 -15.74 4.50 2.76
N SER A 220 -15.98 3.82 3.88
CA SER A 220 -14.96 3.03 4.54
C SER A 220 -14.55 1.83 3.68
N LEU A 221 -13.31 1.39 3.85
CA LEU A 221 -12.75 0.21 3.17
C LEU A 221 -12.90 -1.03 4.07
N PHE A 222 -12.73 -2.19 3.45
CA PHE A 222 -12.52 -3.46 4.12
C PHE A 222 -11.12 -3.98 3.78
N THR A 223 -10.38 -4.49 4.78
CA THR A 223 -9.08 -5.12 4.56
C THR A 223 -8.88 -6.30 5.50
N SER A 224 -8.23 -7.34 5.01
CA SER A 224 -7.91 -8.55 5.77
C SER A 224 -6.80 -9.32 5.04
N HIS A 225 -6.32 -10.44 5.64
CA HIS A 225 -5.41 -11.39 4.99
C HIS A 225 -6.20 -12.54 4.38
N VAL A 226 -5.70 -13.11 3.29
CA VAL A 226 -6.34 -14.22 2.60
C VAL A 226 -5.33 -15.11 1.89
N ASN A 227 -5.51 -16.43 1.98
CA ASN A 227 -4.77 -17.44 1.21
C ASN A 227 -3.24 -17.24 1.22
N GLU A 228 -2.68 -16.86 2.37
CA GLU A 228 -1.25 -16.57 2.46
C GLU A 228 -0.41 -17.84 2.60
N ASN A 229 -0.83 -18.76 3.48
CA ASN A 229 -0.05 -19.95 3.84
C ASN A 229 -0.94 -21.19 3.88
N GLU A 230 -0.44 -22.34 3.40
CA GLU A 230 -1.21 -23.58 3.33
C GLU A 230 -1.72 -24.07 4.70
N ALA A 231 -0.94 -23.92 5.77
CA ALA A 231 -1.37 -24.31 7.12
C ALA A 231 -2.50 -23.40 7.64
N GLU A 232 -2.42 -22.11 7.35
CA GLU A 232 -3.48 -21.15 7.64
C GLU A 232 -4.76 -21.50 6.88
N ILE A 233 -4.65 -21.74 5.57
CA ILE A 233 -5.79 -22.08 4.69
C ILE A 233 -6.48 -23.37 5.19
N ALA A 234 -5.71 -24.41 5.50
CA ALA A 234 -6.26 -25.66 6.04
C ALA A 234 -7.03 -25.44 7.35
N THR A 235 -6.48 -24.61 8.25
CA THR A 235 -7.15 -24.28 9.51
C THR A 235 -8.45 -23.51 9.28
N VAL A 236 -8.45 -22.55 8.34
CA VAL A 236 -9.66 -21.79 7.98
C VAL A 236 -10.72 -22.71 7.37
N ALA A 237 -10.34 -23.61 6.47
CA ALA A 237 -11.25 -24.58 5.88
C ALA A 237 -11.91 -25.45 6.97
N ASP A 238 -11.14 -25.96 7.95
CA ASP A 238 -11.67 -26.73 9.08
C ASP A 238 -12.65 -25.91 9.92
N LEU A 239 -12.35 -24.65 10.21
CA LEU A 239 -13.18 -23.75 11.02
C LEU A 239 -14.49 -23.34 10.33
N PHE A 240 -14.51 -23.30 9.00
CA PHE A 240 -15.65 -22.85 8.20
C PHE A 240 -16.28 -23.97 7.34
N GLY A 241 -16.11 -25.23 7.75
CA GLY A 241 -16.80 -26.37 7.14
C GLY A 241 -16.41 -26.67 5.70
N GLY A 242 -15.16 -26.43 5.33
CA GLY A 242 -14.59 -26.68 4.00
C GLY A 242 -14.80 -25.56 2.98
N SER A 243 -15.18 -24.36 3.43
CA SER A 243 -15.37 -23.20 2.55
C SER A 243 -14.04 -22.71 1.97
N ASP A 244 -14.06 -22.20 0.73
CA ASP A 244 -12.96 -21.42 0.19
C ASP A 244 -12.72 -20.16 1.05
N TYR A 245 -11.49 -19.70 1.12
CA TYR A 245 -11.10 -18.66 2.09
C TYR A 245 -11.84 -17.33 1.84
N VAL A 246 -11.86 -16.83 0.61
CA VAL A 246 -12.58 -15.59 0.24
C VAL A 246 -14.07 -15.71 0.56
N SER A 247 -14.66 -16.91 0.39
CA SER A 247 -16.07 -17.17 0.70
C SER A 247 -16.43 -16.94 2.17
N THR A 248 -15.46 -17.06 3.09
CA THR A 248 -15.68 -16.76 4.51
C THR A 248 -15.99 -15.28 4.76
N TYR A 249 -15.46 -14.38 3.95
CA TYR A 249 -15.77 -12.95 3.98
C TYR A 249 -16.97 -12.61 3.10
N ASP A 250 -17.07 -13.20 1.91
CA ASP A 250 -18.10 -12.89 0.93
C ASP A 250 -19.52 -13.22 1.43
N LYS A 251 -19.69 -14.33 2.14
CA LYS A 251 -20.99 -14.69 2.74
C LYS A 251 -21.55 -13.64 3.72
N HIS A 252 -20.68 -12.79 4.27
CA HIS A 252 -21.06 -11.64 5.10
C HIS A 252 -21.17 -10.33 4.30
N GLY A 253 -20.98 -10.37 2.96
CA GLY A 253 -21.01 -9.20 2.11
C GLY A 253 -19.81 -8.25 2.35
N LEU A 254 -18.68 -8.79 2.85
CA LEU A 254 -17.46 -8.01 3.12
C LEU A 254 -16.58 -7.84 1.90
N VAL A 255 -16.85 -8.58 0.80
CA VAL A 255 -16.05 -8.52 -0.43
C VAL A 255 -16.79 -7.71 -1.48
N ASP A 256 -16.29 -6.51 -1.74
CA ASP A 256 -16.79 -5.62 -2.79
C ASP A 256 -15.65 -4.76 -3.36
N ARG A 257 -15.96 -3.76 -4.21
CA ARG A 257 -14.94 -2.89 -4.80
C ARG A 257 -14.11 -2.09 -3.76
N ARG A 258 -14.59 -1.95 -2.53
CA ARG A 258 -13.89 -1.26 -1.43
C ARG A 258 -13.03 -2.22 -0.60
N SER A 259 -12.88 -3.46 -1.05
CA SER A 259 -12.12 -4.48 -0.34
C SER A 259 -10.71 -4.59 -0.91
N VAL A 260 -9.73 -4.62 -0.01
CA VAL A 260 -8.32 -4.91 -0.34
C VAL A 260 -7.89 -6.07 0.55
N LEU A 261 -7.62 -7.22 -0.06
CA LEU A 261 -7.19 -8.44 0.63
C LEU A 261 -5.71 -8.69 0.38
N ALA A 262 -4.94 -8.88 1.46
CA ALA A 262 -3.51 -9.08 1.37
C ALA A 262 -3.15 -10.53 0.99
N HIS A 263 -2.04 -10.68 0.29
CA HIS A 263 -1.36 -11.90 -0.13
C HIS A 263 -2.05 -12.67 -1.26
N ASN A 264 -3.08 -13.47 -0.98
CA ASN A 264 -3.77 -14.34 -1.95
C ASN A 264 -2.79 -15.18 -2.81
N VAL A 265 -1.79 -15.80 -2.15
CA VAL A 265 -0.73 -16.58 -2.80
C VAL A 265 -1.25 -17.89 -3.36
N HIS A 266 -2.19 -18.52 -2.66
CA HIS A 266 -2.76 -19.84 -3.00
C HIS A 266 -4.26 -19.77 -3.31
N PRO A 267 -4.71 -18.92 -4.26
CA PRO A 267 -6.14 -18.79 -4.55
C PRO A 267 -6.69 -20.03 -5.24
N THR A 268 -7.92 -20.40 -4.90
CA THR A 268 -8.74 -21.28 -5.74
C THR A 268 -9.33 -20.50 -6.92
N ASP A 269 -9.89 -21.22 -7.92
CA ASP A 269 -10.62 -20.56 -9.01
C ASP A 269 -11.91 -19.88 -8.50
N VAL A 270 -12.50 -20.40 -7.42
CA VAL A 270 -13.65 -19.79 -6.76
C VAL A 270 -13.27 -18.44 -6.14
N ASP A 271 -12.15 -18.40 -5.39
CA ASP A 271 -11.65 -17.15 -4.81
C ASP A 271 -11.41 -16.08 -5.90
N LEU A 272 -10.68 -16.44 -6.96
CA LEU A 272 -10.36 -15.52 -8.05
C LEU A 272 -11.63 -15.01 -8.76
N LYS A 273 -12.61 -15.88 -8.96
CA LYS A 273 -13.89 -15.49 -9.56
C LYS A 273 -14.64 -14.48 -8.70
N VAL A 274 -14.76 -14.74 -7.39
CA VAL A 274 -15.42 -13.80 -6.46
C VAL A 274 -14.71 -12.45 -6.47
N LEU A 275 -13.38 -12.43 -6.36
CA LEU A 275 -12.59 -11.20 -6.35
C LEU A 275 -12.74 -10.40 -7.65
N GLY A 276 -12.73 -11.07 -8.81
CA GLY A 276 -12.90 -10.42 -10.11
C GLY A 276 -14.32 -9.88 -10.31
N GLU A 277 -15.36 -10.65 -9.99
CA GLU A 277 -16.76 -10.26 -10.15
C GLU A 277 -17.18 -9.12 -9.21
N THR A 278 -16.67 -9.10 -7.99
CA THR A 278 -16.93 -8.04 -6.99
C THR A 278 -16.08 -6.78 -7.22
N GLY A 279 -15.02 -6.92 -8.02
CA GLY A 279 -14.03 -5.85 -8.23
C GLY A 279 -13.16 -5.59 -7.00
N ALA A 280 -13.02 -6.54 -6.09
CA ALA A 280 -12.09 -6.44 -4.97
C ALA A 280 -10.63 -6.35 -5.46
N ALA A 281 -9.75 -5.80 -4.64
CA ALA A 281 -8.33 -5.70 -4.94
C ALA A 281 -7.51 -6.67 -4.07
N VAL A 282 -6.35 -7.07 -4.57
CA VAL A 282 -5.35 -7.85 -3.84
C VAL A 282 -4.09 -7.02 -3.65
N ALA A 283 -3.64 -6.92 -2.41
CA ALA A 283 -2.33 -6.37 -2.07
C ALA A 283 -1.28 -7.48 -2.20
N HIS A 284 -0.46 -7.40 -3.24
CA HIS A 284 0.69 -8.29 -3.42
C HIS A 284 1.86 -7.83 -2.57
N CYS A 285 2.34 -8.68 -1.65
CA CYS A 285 3.41 -8.39 -0.69
C CYS A 285 4.62 -9.29 -0.95
N PRO A 286 5.41 -9.03 -2.00
CA PRO A 286 6.41 -9.96 -2.51
C PRO A 286 7.49 -10.33 -1.50
N THR A 287 8.04 -9.35 -0.76
CA THR A 287 9.13 -9.63 0.19
C THR A 287 8.64 -10.40 1.40
N SER A 288 7.43 -10.14 1.88
CA SER A 288 6.80 -10.90 2.96
C SER A 288 6.54 -12.35 2.55
N ASN A 289 5.88 -12.55 1.41
CA ASN A 289 5.61 -13.90 0.88
C ASN A 289 6.89 -14.72 0.75
N ALA A 290 8.00 -14.10 0.35
CA ALA A 290 9.31 -14.76 0.25
C ALA A 290 9.94 -15.01 1.63
N ALA A 291 9.89 -14.03 2.55
CA ALA A 291 10.51 -14.12 3.87
C ALA A 291 9.86 -15.19 4.75
N LEU A 292 8.54 -15.35 4.65
CA LEU A 292 7.77 -16.36 5.40
C LEU A 292 7.64 -17.71 4.67
N GLY A 293 8.17 -17.80 3.43
CA GLY A 293 8.03 -19.01 2.62
C GLY A 293 6.59 -19.30 2.19
N SER A 294 5.74 -18.28 2.11
CA SER A 294 4.34 -18.42 1.73
C SER A 294 4.17 -18.90 0.29
N GLY A 295 5.07 -18.49 -0.63
CA GLY A 295 5.07 -18.95 -2.01
C GLY A 295 5.20 -17.84 -3.06
N LEU A 296 5.00 -18.20 -4.33
CA LEU A 296 5.08 -17.29 -5.46
C LEU A 296 3.68 -16.86 -5.90
N PHE A 297 3.44 -15.55 -5.89
CA PHE A 297 2.16 -14.95 -6.23
C PHE A 297 1.78 -15.17 -7.71
N PRO A 298 0.64 -15.83 -8.04
CA PRO A 298 0.24 -16.15 -9.40
C PRO A 298 -0.42 -14.96 -10.10
N LEU A 299 0.36 -13.92 -10.44
CA LEU A 299 -0.14 -12.66 -11.02
C LEU A 299 -0.95 -12.90 -12.30
N SER A 300 -0.45 -13.74 -13.22
CA SER A 300 -1.15 -14.04 -14.49
C SER A 300 -2.57 -14.57 -14.24
N ARG A 301 -2.77 -15.44 -13.23
CA ARG A 301 -4.11 -15.95 -12.89
C ARG A 301 -5.01 -14.84 -12.36
N HIS A 302 -4.52 -13.97 -11.48
CA HIS A 302 -5.30 -12.83 -10.97
C HIS A 302 -5.77 -11.94 -12.13
N LEU A 303 -4.87 -11.58 -13.04
CA LEU A 303 -5.21 -10.76 -14.21
C LEU A 303 -6.22 -11.43 -15.14
N GLN A 304 -6.13 -12.75 -15.35
CA GLN A 304 -7.09 -13.52 -16.17
C GLN A 304 -8.51 -13.47 -15.62
N TYR A 305 -8.68 -13.42 -14.30
CA TYR A 305 -9.98 -13.27 -13.64
C TYR A 305 -10.40 -11.81 -13.47
N GLY A 306 -9.62 -10.84 -13.94
CA GLY A 306 -9.92 -9.41 -13.80
C GLY A 306 -9.74 -8.87 -12.39
N VAL A 307 -8.99 -9.58 -11.53
CA VAL A 307 -8.68 -9.13 -10.17
C VAL A 307 -7.72 -7.94 -10.24
N ARG A 308 -8.05 -6.87 -9.52
CA ARG A 308 -7.17 -5.71 -9.36
C ARG A 308 -6.02 -6.07 -8.41
N VAL A 309 -4.80 -5.74 -8.80
CA VAL A 309 -3.60 -6.02 -8.00
C VAL A 309 -2.80 -4.75 -7.81
N ALA A 310 -2.30 -4.52 -6.60
CA ALA A 310 -1.37 -3.43 -6.28
C ALA A 310 -0.31 -3.96 -5.31
N LEU A 311 0.77 -3.19 -5.08
CA LEU A 311 1.83 -3.58 -4.14
C LEU A 311 1.49 -3.18 -2.71
N GLY A 312 1.87 -4.03 -1.76
CA GLY A 312 1.94 -3.76 -0.33
C GLY A 312 3.31 -4.12 0.22
N SER A 313 3.82 -3.34 1.18
CA SER A 313 5.12 -3.62 1.80
C SER A 313 5.06 -4.67 2.89
N ASP A 314 3.91 -4.79 3.53
CA ASP A 314 3.69 -5.70 4.65
C ASP A 314 4.78 -5.63 5.73
N VAL A 315 5.21 -4.43 6.10
CA VAL A 315 6.08 -4.23 7.27
C VAL A 315 5.34 -4.74 8.52
N GLY A 316 5.80 -5.70 9.32
CA GLY A 316 7.12 -6.25 9.60
C GLY A 316 7.44 -7.66 9.07
N ALA A 317 6.54 -8.47 8.45
CA ALA A 317 6.97 -9.68 7.77
C ALA A 317 7.71 -9.31 6.47
N GLY A 318 7.25 -8.28 5.77
CA GLY A 318 7.99 -7.62 4.71
C GLY A 318 9.26 -6.94 5.21
N THR A 319 10.18 -6.70 4.29
CA THR A 319 11.57 -6.37 4.62
C THR A 319 11.84 -4.87 4.75
N GLY A 320 10.79 -4.05 4.87
CA GLY A 320 10.88 -2.59 5.05
C GLY A 320 9.85 -1.83 4.22
N PHE A 321 9.91 -0.49 4.23
CA PHE A 321 8.90 0.39 3.63
C PHE A 321 9.04 0.61 2.12
N SER A 322 10.10 0.09 1.47
CA SER A 322 10.44 0.45 0.09
C SER A 322 9.61 -0.29 -0.96
N LEU A 323 8.65 0.39 -1.60
CA LEU A 323 7.92 -0.17 -2.75
C LEU A 323 8.80 -0.36 -4.00
N LEU A 324 9.98 0.26 -4.06
CA LEU A 324 10.98 -0.09 -5.09
C LEU A 324 11.45 -1.53 -4.90
N LYS A 325 11.74 -1.91 -3.66
CA LYS A 325 12.15 -3.27 -3.32
C LYS A 325 11.03 -4.28 -3.55
N GLU A 326 9.80 -3.92 -3.21
CA GLU A 326 8.63 -4.77 -3.48
C GLU A 326 8.44 -4.98 -5.00
N GLY A 327 8.58 -3.91 -5.80
CA GLY A 327 8.53 -4.02 -7.26
C GLY A 327 9.59 -4.96 -7.83
N LEU A 328 10.85 -4.82 -7.39
CA LEU A 328 11.93 -5.71 -7.82
C LEU A 328 11.66 -7.17 -7.42
N GLN A 329 11.17 -7.39 -6.20
CA GLN A 329 10.84 -8.74 -5.73
C GLN A 329 9.64 -9.32 -6.50
N ALA A 330 8.63 -8.50 -6.84
CA ALA A 330 7.52 -8.91 -7.70
C ALA A 330 8.03 -9.37 -9.07
N TYR A 331 8.97 -8.63 -9.67
CA TYR A 331 9.62 -9.03 -10.91
C TYR A 331 10.32 -10.39 -10.76
N PHE A 332 11.13 -10.59 -9.73
CA PHE A 332 11.83 -11.87 -9.51
C PHE A 332 10.85 -13.03 -9.30
N CYS A 333 9.76 -12.82 -8.54
CA CYS A 333 8.73 -13.84 -8.37
C CYS A 333 8.15 -14.30 -9.71
N GLN A 334 7.83 -13.36 -10.61
CA GLN A 334 7.30 -13.72 -11.93
C GLN A 334 8.33 -14.45 -12.80
N GLN A 335 9.61 -14.08 -12.75
CA GLN A 335 10.69 -14.80 -13.45
C GLN A 335 10.85 -16.23 -12.92
N LEU A 336 10.74 -16.43 -11.60
CA LEU A 336 10.85 -17.76 -10.96
C LEU A 336 9.66 -18.67 -11.27
N ILE A 337 8.48 -18.13 -11.52
CA ILE A 337 7.31 -18.90 -11.99
C ILE A 337 7.53 -19.43 -13.43
N GLY A 338 8.40 -18.79 -14.20
CA GLY A 338 8.72 -19.20 -15.56
C GLY A 338 7.59 -18.94 -16.54
N ASP A 339 7.23 -19.92 -17.37
CA ASP A 339 6.26 -19.78 -18.47
C ASP A 339 4.84 -19.37 -18.02
N GLN A 340 4.49 -19.59 -16.77
CA GLN A 340 3.21 -19.17 -16.18
C GLN A 340 3.27 -17.80 -15.53
N GLY A 341 4.46 -17.21 -15.38
CA GLY A 341 4.68 -15.88 -14.85
C GLY A 341 4.26 -14.80 -15.84
N PHE A 342 4.18 -13.57 -15.36
CA PHE A 342 3.92 -12.39 -16.18
C PHE A 342 5.23 -11.65 -16.47
N SER A 343 5.45 -11.24 -17.73
CA SER A 343 6.63 -10.45 -18.10
C SER A 343 6.46 -9.00 -17.66
N LEU A 344 6.89 -8.68 -16.43
CA LEU A 344 6.86 -7.33 -15.89
C LEU A 344 7.99 -6.48 -16.47
N ASN A 345 7.69 -5.20 -16.77
CA ASN A 345 8.67 -4.15 -17.08
C ASN A 345 8.54 -2.99 -16.08
N SER A 346 9.37 -1.97 -16.20
CA SER A 346 9.40 -0.83 -15.27
C SER A 346 8.07 -0.06 -15.22
N ALA A 347 7.32 0.03 -16.32
CA ALA A 347 5.98 0.65 -16.34
C ALA A 347 4.98 -0.13 -15.48
N HIS A 348 4.98 -1.47 -15.57
CA HIS A 348 4.16 -2.32 -14.70
C HIS A 348 4.50 -2.13 -13.22
N LEU A 349 5.80 -2.06 -12.88
CA LEU A 349 6.24 -1.89 -11.49
C LEU A 349 5.82 -0.52 -10.93
N LEU A 350 5.97 0.56 -11.71
CA LEU A 350 5.52 1.88 -11.30
C LEU A 350 4.00 1.93 -11.13
N TYR A 351 3.25 1.34 -12.07
CA TYR A 351 1.79 1.26 -11.99
C TYR A 351 1.33 0.55 -10.71
N LEU A 352 1.90 -0.63 -10.42
CA LEU A 352 1.57 -1.40 -9.22
C LEU A 352 1.89 -0.65 -7.91
N ALA A 353 2.94 0.17 -7.91
CA ALA A 353 3.36 0.96 -6.75
C ALA A 353 2.61 2.29 -6.59
N THR A 354 1.83 2.73 -7.59
CA THR A 354 1.20 4.06 -7.64
C THR A 354 -0.27 4.02 -8.04
N ALA A 355 -0.59 4.07 -9.33
CA ALA A 355 -1.95 4.21 -9.83
C ALA A 355 -2.85 3.00 -9.50
N ALA A 356 -2.30 1.78 -9.52
CA ALA A 356 -3.03 0.58 -9.10
C ALA A 356 -3.43 0.64 -7.63
N GLY A 357 -2.50 1.09 -6.76
CA GLY A 357 -2.78 1.30 -5.34
C GLY A 357 -3.83 2.39 -5.11
N ALA A 358 -3.73 3.51 -5.83
CA ALA A 358 -4.73 4.58 -5.77
C ALA A 358 -6.13 4.09 -6.19
N ASP A 359 -6.23 3.30 -7.26
CA ASP A 359 -7.49 2.67 -7.68
C ASP A 359 -8.01 1.67 -6.62
N ALA A 360 -7.13 0.83 -6.06
CA ALA A 360 -7.50 -0.13 -5.01
C ALA A 360 -8.06 0.57 -3.77
N LEU A 361 -7.47 1.69 -3.35
CA LEU A 361 -7.92 2.47 -2.21
C LEU A 361 -9.06 3.43 -2.52
N GLY A 362 -9.50 3.55 -3.79
CA GLY A 362 -10.52 4.50 -4.19
C GLY A 362 -10.10 5.95 -3.94
N LEU A 363 -8.88 6.31 -4.36
CA LEU A 363 -8.27 7.64 -4.30
C LEU A 363 -8.06 8.19 -5.72
N PRO A 364 -9.14 8.58 -6.44
CA PRO A 364 -9.03 8.98 -7.84
C PRO A 364 -8.19 10.24 -8.06
N GLU A 365 -7.92 10.99 -7.01
CA GLU A 365 -7.17 12.25 -7.05
C GLU A 365 -5.65 12.09 -7.03
N VAL A 366 -5.11 10.88 -6.78
CA VAL A 366 -3.65 10.59 -6.71
C VAL A 366 -3.25 9.42 -7.62
N GLY A 367 -2.02 8.95 -7.53
CA GLY A 367 -1.49 7.76 -8.23
C GLY A 367 -0.83 8.06 -9.58
N ASP A 368 -1.10 9.22 -10.19
CA ASP A 368 -0.38 9.74 -11.37
C ASP A 368 -0.30 11.28 -11.31
N LEU A 369 0.45 11.89 -12.24
CA LEU A 369 0.71 13.31 -12.29
C LEU A 369 -0.09 14.02 -13.41
N SER A 370 -1.30 13.58 -13.71
CA SER A 370 -2.18 14.20 -14.69
C SER A 370 -2.75 15.52 -14.20
N VAL A 371 -3.12 16.40 -15.13
CA VAL A 371 -3.86 17.63 -14.84
C VAL A 371 -5.18 17.27 -14.13
N GLY A 372 -5.47 17.98 -13.05
CA GLY A 372 -6.61 17.74 -12.17
C GLY A 372 -6.30 16.84 -10.97
N LYS A 373 -5.18 16.13 -10.97
CA LYS A 373 -4.71 15.32 -9.83
C LYS A 373 -4.02 16.18 -8.77
N ARG A 374 -3.89 15.62 -7.57
CA ARG A 374 -3.06 16.18 -6.51
C ARG A 374 -1.57 16.00 -6.84
N PHE A 375 -0.77 16.98 -6.48
CA PHE A 375 0.68 16.86 -6.57
C PHE A 375 1.21 16.10 -5.34
N ASP A 376 0.91 14.80 -5.33
CA ASP A 376 1.52 13.81 -4.45
C ASP A 376 2.65 13.17 -5.26
N ALA A 377 3.88 13.55 -4.96
CA ALA A 377 5.05 13.24 -5.79
C ALA A 377 6.29 12.96 -4.95
N GLN A 378 7.26 12.28 -5.55
CA GLN A 378 8.58 12.08 -4.99
C GLN A 378 9.67 12.39 -6.02
N LEU A 379 10.78 12.93 -5.55
CA LEU A 379 11.99 13.14 -6.34
C LEU A 379 13.01 12.07 -5.99
N LEU A 380 13.34 11.23 -6.94
CA LEU A 380 14.46 10.30 -6.85
C LEU A 380 15.71 10.95 -7.44
N ARG A 381 16.72 11.13 -6.60
CA ARG A 381 18.01 11.71 -6.97
C ARG A 381 19.12 10.89 -6.32
N PRO A 382 19.75 9.98 -7.08
CA PRO A 382 20.85 9.18 -6.58
C PRO A 382 22.04 10.06 -6.14
N ALA A 383 22.77 9.61 -5.13
CA ALA A 383 24.00 10.25 -4.72
C ALA A 383 25.07 10.15 -5.84
N ASP A 384 25.81 11.24 -6.07
CA ASP A 384 26.87 11.30 -7.09
C ASP A 384 27.86 10.14 -6.95
N GLY A 385 28.15 9.46 -8.06
CA GLY A 385 29.06 8.32 -8.12
C GLY A 385 28.52 7.02 -7.52
N SER A 386 27.28 6.98 -7.04
CA SER A 386 26.64 5.74 -6.62
C SER A 386 26.39 4.81 -7.81
N PRO A 387 26.28 3.47 -7.60
CA PRO A 387 25.92 2.55 -8.68
C PRO A 387 24.64 2.93 -9.40
N LEU A 388 23.64 3.47 -8.67
CA LEU A 388 22.40 3.94 -9.27
C LEU A 388 22.61 5.19 -10.13
N ALA A 389 23.41 6.18 -9.66
CA ALA A 389 23.72 7.37 -10.44
C ALA A 389 24.39 7.02 -11.76
N VAL A 390 25.44 6.16 -11.71
CA VAL A 390 26.12 5.64 -12.90
C VAL A 390 25.13 4.89 -13.79
N GLY A 391 24.27 4.06 -13.20
CA GLY A 391 23.23 3.36 -13.95
C GLY A 391 22.31 4.32 -14.69
N VAL A 392 21.73 5.30 -14.01
CA VAL A 392 20.79 6.27 -14.61
C VAL A 392 21.46 7.13 -15.69
N GLU A 393 22.72 7.54 -15.48
CA GLU A 393 23.49 8.32 -16.47
C GLU A 393 23.70 7.56 -17.79
N HIS A 394 23.84 6.23 -17.73
CA HIS A 394 24.08 5.36 -18.89
C HIS A 394 22.80 4.65 -19.37
N ALA A 395 21.63 5.09 -18.95
CA ALA A 395 20.36 4.60 -19.48
C ALA A 395 20.11 5.17 -20.88
N ASP A 396 19.71 4.33 -21.82
CA ASP A 396 19.41 4.73 -23.18
C ASP A 396 18.14 5.61 -23.25
N ASP A 397 17.21 5.37 -22.34
CA ASP A 397 15.96 6.12 -22.20
C ASP A 397 15.43 6.16 -20.76
N ALA A 398 14.31 6.84 -20.55
CA ALA A 398 13.70 6.99 -19.23
C ALA A 398 13.08 5.69 -18.69
N GLU A 399 12.67 4.77 -19.56
CA GLU A 399 12.13 3.46 -19.14
C GLU A 399 13.26 2.60 -18.57
N GLU A 400 14.43 2.61 -19.19
CA GLU A 400 15.62 1.94 -18.68
C GLU A 400 16.12 2.61 -17.38
N ALA A 401 16.12 3.95 -17.31
CA ALA A 401 16.45 4.65 -16.08
C ALA A 401 15.52 4.25 -14.92
N LEU A 402 14.21 4.14 -15.17
CA LEU A 402 13.23 3.68 -14.19
C LEU A 402 13.47 2.20 -13.78
N ALA A 403 13.84 1.33 -14.73
CA ALA A 403 14.19 -0.05 -14.43
C ALA A 403 15.39 -0.13 -13.47
N ARG A 404 16.40 0.71 -13.66
CA ARG A 404 17.59 0.83 -12.78
C ARG A 404 17.21 1.36 -11.39
N ILE A 405 16.24 2.29 -11.31
CA ILE A 405 15.70 2.77 -10.04
C ILE A 405 15.03 1.62 -9.28
N PHE A 406 14.19 0.81 -9.92
CA PHE A 406 13.60 -0.36 -9.24
C PHE A 406 14.65 -1.39 -8.84
N THR A 407 15.73 -1.53 -9.61
CA THR A 407 16.77 -2.54 -9.35
C THR A 407 17.73 -2.12 -8.23
N LEU A 408 18.15 -0.86 -8.19
CA LEU A 408 19.24 -0.37 -7.34
C LEU A 408 18.79 0.68 -6.31
N GLY A 409 17.62 1.29 -6.52
CA GLY A 409 17.14 2.39 -5.69
C GLY A 409 16.77 1.95 -4.30
N THR A 410 17.00 2.83 -3.36
CA THR A 410 16.70 2.68 -1.93
C THR A 410 15.97 3.92 -1.41
N SER A 411 15.51 3.90 -0.17
CA SER A 411 14.95 5.10 0.48
C SER A 411 15.97 6.24 0.61
N ALA A 412 17.26 5.96 0.59
CA ALA A 412 18.29 7.00 0.59
C ALA A 412 18.36 7.82 -0.72
N ASP A 413 17.79 7.29 -1.79
CA ASP A 413 17.70 7.97 -3.10
C ASP A 413 16.42 8.80 -3.23
N VAL A 414 15.48 8.70 -2.28
CA VAL A 414 14.29 9.55 -2.18
C VAL A 414 14.72 10.90 -1.59
N HIS A 415 14.93 11.88 -2.46
CA HIS A 415 15.46 13.19 -2.07
C HIS A 415 14.41 14.13 -1.50
N ALA A 416 13.18 14.05 -2.00
CA ALA A 416 12.07 14.88 -1.50
C ALA A 416 10.72 14.20 -1.81
N VAL A 417 9.74 14.44 -0.94
CA VAL A 417 8.37 13.92 -1.06
C VAL A 417 7.38 15.06 -0.81
N TRP A 418 6.38 15.17 -1.65
CA TRP A 418 5.29 16.15 -1.53
C TRP A 418 3.93 15.46 -1.44
N ILE A 419 3.06 16.04 -0.64
CA ILE A 419 1.63 15.71 -0.59
C ILE A 419 0.83 17.00 -0.76
N ASP A 420 -0.11 17.03 -1.70
CA ASP A 420 -0.84 18.24 -2.08
C ASP A 420 0.10 19.44 -2.35
N GLY A 421 1.28 19.19 -2.89
CA GLY A 421 2.29 20.21 -3.16
C GLY A 421 3.04 20.73 -1.93
N GLU A 422 2.73 20.26 -0.74
CA GLU A 422 3.46 20.55 0.49
C GLU A 422 4.63 19.58 0.67
N LEU A 423 5.82 20.13 0.97
CA LEU A 423 7.01 19.31 1.17
C LEU A 423 6.91 18.57 2.51
N LEU A 424 6.90 17.24 2.43
CA LEU A 424 6.76 16.34 3.56
C LEU A 424 8.10 15.82 4.08
N HIS A 425 9.01 15.47 3.17
CA HIS A 425 10.32 14.89 3.46
C HIS A 425 11.39 15.46 2.53
N ARG A 426 12.61 15.64 3.05
CA ARG A 426 13.79 16.13 2.30
C ARG A 426 15.08 15.55 2.88
#